data_c52af98918cbd6e63322487f4848d2b5
#
_entry.id   c52af98918cbd6e63322487f4848d2b5
#
_cell.length_a   1.000
_cell.length_b   1.000
_cell.length_c   1.000
_cell.angle_alpha   90.00
_cell.angle_beta   90.00
_cell.angle_gamma   90.00
#
_symmetry.space_group_name_H-M   'P 1'
#
loop_
_entity.id
_entity.type
_entity.pdbx_description
1 polymer ?
#
loop_
_entity_poly.entity_id
_entity_poly.type
_entity_poly.pdbx_seq_one_letter_code
_entity_poly.pdbx_strand_id
1 'polypeptide(L)'
;NRIRFLESADDKGNVKWLFMNERCVHCGDAGCMKVCPAPGALHRTKEGIVVFDKEKCISCKYCVSACPFNIPRYGADDKVTKCHLCFDRVGAGRLPACAQACPTQTLQFGGRDALIAKAKAAGKKLYGENALEGLGVLYALEDKPEAYGLPADPSIPTSIFLWKDVVRPLGILGFWGSVAAVVVHYVTYGGNRRLEEDGKGKGGDAHG
;
A
#
# COMPACT_ATOMS: atom_id res chain seq x y z
N ASN A 1 -7.17 13.78 -1.94
CA ASN A 1 -7.50 14.48 -0.71
C ASN A 1 -8.98 14.33 -0.42
N ARG A 2 -9.32 14.00 0.81
CA ARG A 2 -10.68 13.94 1.32
C ARG A 2 -10.72 14.64 2.69
N ILE A 3 -11.66 15.52 2.88
CA ILE A 3 -11.92 16.08 4.20
C ILE A 3 -12.91 15.15 4.91
N ARG A 4 -12.53 14.66 6.08
CA ARG A 4 -13.40 13.89 6.98
C ARG A 4 -13.89 14.81 8.09
N PHE A 5 -15.17 14.68 8.39
CA PHE A 5 -15.81 15.29 9.54
C PHE A 5 -15.91 14.19 10.61
N LEU A 6 -15.43 14.48 11.79
CA LEU A 6 -15.44 13.57 12.91
C LEU A 6 -16.09 14.28 14.09
N GLU A 7 -16.96 13.57 14.78
CA GLU A 7 -17.55 14.05 16.01
C GLU A 7 -16.79 13.43 17.19
N SER A 8 -16.47 14.24 18.16
CA SER A 8 -15.89 13.82 19.43
C SER A 8 -16.64 14.55 20.55
N ALA A 9 -16.64 14.00 21.74
CA ALA A 9 -17.16 14.69 22.92
C ALA A 9 -15.97 15.17 23.77
N ASP A 10 -16.08 16.36 24.34
CA ASP A 10 -15.17 16.80 25.38
C ASP A 10 -15.46 16.11 26.74
N ASP A 11 -14.62 16.33 27.74
CA ASP A 11 -14.77 15.75 29.06
C ASP A 11 -16.06 16.22 29.79
N LYS A 12 -16.73 17.24 29.27
CA LYS A 12 -18.00 17.77 29.76
C LYS A 12 -19.22 17.28 28.96
N GLY A 13 -18.99 16.44 27.93
CA GLY A 13 -20.03 15.90 27.07
C GLY A 13 -20.48 16.85 25.94
N ASN A 14 -19.79 17.99 25.71
CA ASN A 14 -20.12 18.86 24.61
C ASN A 14 -19.58 18.27 23.31
N VAL A 15 -20.35 18.39 22.22
CA VAL A 15 -19.93 17.93 20.89
C VAL A 15 -18.80 18.81 20.36
N LYS A 16 -17.69 18.17 19.97
CA LYS A 16 -16.53 18.79 19.32
C LYS A 16 -16.41 18.27 17.90
N TRP A 17 -16.35 19.18 16.94
CA TRP A 17 -16.15 18.84 15.53
C TRP A 17 -14.66 18.84 15.19
N LEU A 18 -14.18 17.73 14.63
CA LEU A 18 -12.81 17.58 14.17
C LEU A 18 -12.80 17.44 12.64
N PHE A 19 -11.84 18.09 12.02
CA PHE A 19 -11.68 18.07 10.56
C PHE A 19 -10.33 17.45 10.22
N MET A 20 -10.37 16.41 9.41
CA MET A 20 -9.17 15.70 9.00
C MET A 20 -8.99 15.74 7.49
N ASN A 21 -7.86 16.23 7.00
CA ASN A 21 -7.49 16.10 5.59
C ASN A 21 -6.81 14.75 5.35
N GLU A 22 -7.60 13.76 4.99
CA GLU A 22 -7.12 12.41 4.67
C GLU A 22 -6.42 12.38 3.31
N ARG A 23 -5.13 12.10 3.33
CA ARG A 23 -4.27 12.09 2.15
C ARG A 23 -3.02 11.25 2.38
N CYS A 24 -2.26 10.98 1.32
CA CYS A 24 -0.95 10.35 1.47
C CYS A 24 -0.04 11.26 2.31
N VAL A 25 0.60 10.67 3.31
CA VAL A 25 1.50 11.38 4.23
C VAL A 25 2.97 11.30 3.81
N HIS A 26 3.29 10.65 2.69
CA HIS A 26 4.62 10.55 2.11
C HIS A 26 5.68 10.15 3.14
N CYS A 27 5.47 8.97 3.78
CA CYS A 27 6.32 8.43 4.84
C CYS A 27 7.80 8.38 4.45
N GLY A 28 8.70 8.64 5.39
CA GLY A 28 10.12 8.37 5.26
C GLY A 28 10.37 6.89 5.06
N ASP A 29 9.86 6.03 5.92
CA ASP A 29 9.75 4.61 5.67
C ASP A 29 8.42 4.28 4.98
N ALA A 30 8.42 4.21 3.65
CA ALA A 30 7.22 4.03 2.84
C ALA A 30 6.93 2.55 2.58
N GLY A 31 6.10 1.91 3.41
CA GLY A 31 5.69 0.51 3.25
C GLY A 31 5.13 0.19 1.86
N CYS A 32 4.37 1.10 1.27
CA CYS A 32 3.84 0.91 -0.08
C CYS A 32 4.92 0.77 -1.16
N MET A 33 6.08 1.44 -1.00
CA MET A 33 7.22 1.27 -1.90
C MET A 33 7.94 -0.06 -1.66
N LYS A 34 8.17 -0.41 -0.38
CA LYS A 34 8.88 -1.65 -0.01
C LYS A 34 8.19 -2.91 -0.52
N VAL A 35 6.86 -2.94 -0.50
CA VAL A 35 6.10 -4.13 -0.92
C VAL A 35 5.78 -4.16 -2.40
N CYS A 36 6.02 -3.10 -3.16
CA CYS A 36 5.68 -3.05 -4.57
C CYS A 36 6.58 -3.97 -5.39
N PRO A 37 6.04 -5.02 -6.05
CA PRO A 37 6.83 -5.93 -6.85
C PRO A 37 7.13 -5.39 -8.26
N ALA A 38 6.52 -4.27 -8.65
CA ALA A 38 6.69 -3.67 -9.98
C ALA A 38 7.74 -2.56 -9.90
N PRO A 39 8.92 -2.73 -10.53
CA PRO A 39 10.01 -1.76 -10.44
C PRO A 39 9.58 -0.38 -10.95
N GLY A 40 9.80 0.65 -10.13
CA GLY A 40 9.49 2.05 -10.47
C GLY A 40 8.01 2.43 -10.48
N ALA A 41 7.07 1.49 -10.21
CA ALA A 41 5.65 1.82 -10.09
C ALA A 41 5.35 2.71 -8.88
N LEU A 42 6.09 2.52 -7.79
CA LEU A 42 6.11 3.42 -6.64
C LEU A 42 7.56 3.81 -6.38
N HIS A 43 7.85 5.10 -6.36
CA HIS A 43 9.21 5.60 -6.17
C HIS A 43 9.20 6.94 -5.42
N ARG A 44 10.37 7.41 -5.02
CA ARG A 44 10.56 8.68 -4.31
C ARG A 44 11.26 9.67 -5.22
N THR A 45 10.77 10.91 -5.25
CA THR A 45 11.43 12.01 -5.92
C THR A 45 12.60 12.56 -5.08
N LYS A 46 13.40 13.45 -5.65
CA LYS A 46 14.51 14.14 -4.95
C LYS A 46 14.02 14.95 -3.75
N GLU A 47 12.80 15.47 -3.83
CA GLU A 47 12.14 16.24 -2.77
C GLU A 47 11.52 15.35 -1.69
N GLY A 48 11.75 14.04 -1.72
CA GLY A 48 11.21 13.09 -0.75
C GLY A 48 9.77 12.67 -0.99
N ILE A 49 9.14 13.06 -2.09
CA ILE A 49 7.74 12.78 -2.40
C ILE A 49 7.61 11.33 -2.90
N VAL A 50 6.74 10.55 -2.26
CA VAL A 50 6.38 9.22 -2.77
C VAL A 50 5.35 9.38 -3.87
N VAL A 51 5.74 9.06 -5.10
CA VAL A 51 4.90 9.15 -6.31
C VAL A 51 4.59 7.77 -6.86
N PHE A 52 3.67 7.71 -7.83
CA PHE A 52 3.28 6.48 -8.50
C PHE A 52 3.24 6.69 -10.02
N ASP A 53 3.58 5.61 -10.72
CA ASP A 53 3.48 5.49 -12.17
C ASP A 53 2.40 4.44 -12.47
N LYS A 54 1.28 4.88 -13.04
CA LYS A 54 0.14 4.03 -13.36
C LYS A 54 0.49 2.99 -14.42
N GLU A 55 1.32 3.33 -15.39
CA GLU A 55 1.68 2.46 -16.51
C GLU A 55 2.44 1.22 -16.03
N LYS A 56 3.28 1.41 -14.99
CA LYS A 56 4.04 0.32 -14.38
C LYS A 56 3.27 -0.49 -13.34
N CYS A 57 2.10 -0.01 -12.92
CA CYS A 57 1.29 -0.69 -11.89
C CYS A 57 0.71 -2.01 -12.43
N ILE A 58 0.93 -3.10 -11.71
CA ILE A 58 0.40 -4.44 -12.04
C ILE A 58 -0.84 -4.81 -11.23
N SER A 59 -1.47 -3.87 -10.55
CA SER A 59 -2.74 -4.05 -9.83
C SER A 59 -2.72 -5.09 -8.70
N CYS A 60 -1.56 -5.39 -8.12
CA CYS A 60 -1.39 -6.42 -7.09
C CYS A 60 -1.95 -6.03 -5.71
N LYS A 61 -2.28 -4.77 -5.46
CA LYS A 61 -2.89 -4.21 -4.24
C LYS A 61 -2.07 -4.32 -2.95
N TYR A 62 -0.84 -4.83 -2.97
CA TYR A 62 0.02 -4.93 -1.78
C TYR A 62 0.26 -3.58 -1.10
N CYS A 63 0.33 -2.48 -1.85
CA CYS A 63 0.50 -1.14 -1.29
C CYS A 63 -0.67 -0.68 -0.42
N VAL A 64 -1.89 -1.21 -0.63
CA VAL A 64 -3.05 -0.96 0.24
C VAL A 64 -2.83 -1.62 1.60
N SER A 65 -2.49 -2.91 1.60
CA SER A 65 -2.27 -3.70 2.84
C SER A 65 -1.06 -3.23 3.64
N ALA A 66 -0.04 -2.66 2.97
CA ALA A 66 1.16 -2.16 3.63
C ALA A 66 1.05 -0.72 4.13
N CYS A 67 -0.05 -0.01 3.84
CA CYS A 67 -0.24 1.37 4.26
C CYS A 67 -1.00 1.45 5.58
N PRO A 68 -0.37 1.86 6.70
CA PRO A 68 -1.07 1.97 7.99
C PRO A 68 -2.14 3.06 8.01
N PHE A 69 -2.13 3.96 7.02
CA PHE A 69 -3.14 5.02 6.86
C PHE A 69 -4.23 4.65 5.86
N ASN A 70 -4.17 3.47 5.26
CA ASN A 70 -5.13 2.98 4.27
C ASN A 70 -5.40 4.00 3.13
N ILE A 71 -4.34 4.61 2.58
CA ILE A 71 -4.46 5.70 1.59
C ILE A 71 -4.52 5.23 0.14
N PRO A 72 -3.68 4.28 -0.34
CA PRO A 72 -3.73 3.87 -1.74
C PRO A 72 -5.14 3.38 -2.12
N ARG A 73 -5.63 3.82 -3.27
CA ARG A 73 -6.92 3.43 -3.85
C ARG A 73 -6.69 2.94 -5.27
N TYR A 74 -7.66 2.23 -5.79
CA TYR A 74 -7.67 1.76 -7.16
C TYR A 74 -8.88 2.37 -7.87
N GLY A 75 -8.66 2.91 -9.07
CA GLY A 75 -9.70 3.46 -9.91
C GLY A 75 -10.41 2.37 -10.73
N ALA A 76 -11.27 2.79 -11.65
CA ALA A 76 -11.94 1.89 -12.60
C ALA A 76 -10.93 1.19 -13.55
N ASP A 77 -9.75 1.78 -13.72
CA ASP A 77 -8.61 1.23 -14.47
C ASP A 77 -7.83 0.15 -13.70
N ASP A 78 -8.26 -0.19 -12.48
CA ASP A 78 -7.60 -1.07 -11.51
C ASP A 78 -6.12 -0.71 -11.26
N LYS A 79 -5.75 0.55 -11.45
CA LYS A 79 -4.41 1.08 -11.18
C LYS A 79 -4.36 1.89 -9.89
N VAL A 80 -3.19 1.89 -9.24
CA VAL A 80 -2.99 2.61 -7.99
C VAL A 80 -3.18 4.12 -8.19
N THR A 81 -3.87 4.72 -7.24
CA THR A 81 -4.08 6.16 -7.16
C THR A 81 -3.92 6.62 -5.71
N LYS A 82 -3.20 7.72 -5.49
CA LYS A 82 -3.04 8.38 -4.20
C LYS A 82 -2.64 9.83 -4.39
N CYS A 83 -2.59 10.62 -3.34
CA CYS A 83 -1.97 11.95 -3.42
C CYS A 83 -0.50 11.82 -3.83
N HIS A 84 -0.08 12.61 -4.82
CA HIS A 84 1.29 12.69 -5.31
C HIS A 84 1.99 14.02 -4.93
N LEU A 85 1.40 14.76 -4.00
CA LEU A 85 1.86 16.07 -3.50
C LEU A 85 2.12 17.09 -4.62
N CYS A 86 1.45 16.94 -5.76
CA CYS A 86 1.66 17.76 -6.95
C CYS A 86 3.17 17.88 -7.31
N PHE A 87 3.86 16.75 -7.39
CA PHE A 87 5.33 16.70 -7.57
C PHE A 87 5.80 17.50 -8.80
N ASP A 88 4.99 17.55 -9.86
CA ASP A 88 5.19 18.36 -11.06
C ASP A 88 5.22 19.86 -10.74
N ARG A 89 4.30 20.34 -9.90
CA ARG A 89 4.25 21.72 -9.45
C ARG A 89 5.39 22.05 -8.50
N VAL A 90 5.64 21.16 -7.55
CA VAL A 90 6.72 21.30 -6.54
C VAL A 90 8.09 21.33 -7.22
N GLY A 91 8.34 20.43 -8.18
CA GLY A 91 9.55 20.43 -8.99
C GLY A 91 9.74 21.70 -9.82
N ALA A 92 8.65 22.40 -10.18
CA ALA A 92 8.66 23.71 -10.82
C ALA A 92 8.65 24.90 -9.82
N GLY A 93 8.94 24.68 -8.54
CA GLY A 93 8.98 25.71 -7.51
C GLY A 93 7.62 26.30 -7.13
N ARG A 94 6.52 25.66 -7.51
CA ARG A 94 5.15 26.11 -7.22
C ARG A 94 4.56 25.35 -6.03
N LEU A 95 3.62 26.00 -5.32
CA LEU A 95 2.90 25.34 -4.23
C LEU A 95 2.02 24.19 -4.74
N PRO A 96 1.85 23.11 -3.94
CA PRO A 96 0.80 22.12 -4.18
C PRO A 96 -0.57 22.80 -4.30
N ALA A 97 -1.41 22.31 -5.20
CA ALA A 97 -2.71 22.94 -5.49
C ALA A 97 -3.59 23.12 -4.23
N CYS A 98 -3.58 22.13 -3.32
CA CYS A 98 -4.36 22.21 -2.08
C CYS A 98 -3.86 23.31 -1.12
N ALA A 99 -2.54 23.53 -1.03
CA ALA A 99 -1.98 24.62 -0.22
C ALA A 99 -2.25 25.98 -0.86
N GLN A 100 -2.13 26.07 -2.18
CA GLN A 100 -2.41 27.32 -2.90
C GLN A 100 -3.88 27.73 -2.82
N ALA A 101 -4.80 26.76 -2.87
CA ALA A 101 -6.24 27.00 -2.84
C ALA A 101 -6.80 27.19 -1.42
N CYS A 102 -6.01 27.04 -0.37
CA CYS A 102 -6.48 27.12 1.01
C CYS A 102 -6.57 28.58 1.48
N PRO A 103 -7.77 29.20 1.60
CA PRO A 103 -7.91 30.61 1.93
C PRO A 103 -7.50 30.90 3.39
N THR A 104 -7.66 29.93 4.28
CA THR A 104 -7.31 30.05 5.71
C THR A 104 -5.84 29.74 6.01
N GLN A 105 -5.08 29.31 4.98
CA GLN A 105 -3.69 28.85 5.11
C GLN A 105 -3.50 27.74 6.16
N THR A 106 -4.53 26.99 6.47
CA THR A 106 -4.46 25.80 7.34
C THR A 106 -3.59 24.73 6.69
N LEU A 107 -3.62 24.63 5.33
CA LEU A 107 -2.72 23.77 4.56
C LEU A 107 -1.47 24.57 4.17
N GLN A 108 -0.36 24.31 4.83
CA GLN A 108 0.92 24.95 4.58
C GLN A 108 1.86 24.02 3.83
N PHE A 109 2.77 24.59 3.06
CA PHE A 109 3.83 23.87 2.34
C PHE A 109 5.15 24.62 2.47
N GLY A 110 6.25 23.90 2.72
CA GLY A 110 7.57 24.47 2.89
C GLY A 110 8.57 23.45 3.39
N GLY A 111 9.76 23.92 3.74
CA GLY A 111 10.78 23.07 4.35
C GLY A 111 10.25 22.42 5.64
N ARG A 112 10.47 21.10 5.75
CA ARG A 112 9.91 20.29 6.85
C ARG A 112 10.31 20.84 8.22
N ASP A 113 11.60 21.13 8.42
CA ASP A 113 12.14 21.58 9.70
C ASP A 113 11.60 22.97 10.09
N ALA A 114 11.45 23.86 9.10
CA ALA A 114 10.86 25.18 9.31
C ALA A 114 9.38 25.08 9.74
N LEU A 115 8.62 24.17 9.14
CA LEU A 115 7.23 23.93 9.52
C LEU A 115 7.10 23.30 10.91
N ILE A 116 8.01 22.38 11.27
CA ILE A 116 8.08 21.81 12.62
C ILE A 116 8.38 22.90 13.65
N ALA A 117 9.41 23.72 13.40
CA ALA A 117 9.77 24.81 14.29
C ALA A 117 8.61 25.81 14.47
N LYS A 118 7.94 26.18 13.39
CA LYS A 118 6.77 27.06 13.41
C LYS A 118 5.62 26.50 14.24
N ALA A 119 5.30 25.20 14.07
CA ALA A 119 4.22 24.57 14.81
C ALA A 119 4.55 24.43 16.30
N LYS A 120 5.80 24.08 16.65
CA LYS A 120 6.27 24.02 18.04
C LYS A 120 6.25 25.40 18.72
N ALA A 121 6.68 26.44 18.01
CA ALA A 121 6.59 27.82 18.50
C ALA A 121 5.14 28.27 18.76
N ALA A 122 4.17 27.76 18.00
CA ALA A 122 2.74 27.98 18.21
C ALA A 122 2.12 27.03 19.26
N GLY A 123 2.91 26.26 20.00
CA GLY A 123 2.42 25.32 21.02
C GLY A 123 1.61 24.14 20.50
N LYS A 124 1.68 23.84 19.18
CA LYS A 124 0.91 22.75 18.58
C LYS A 124 1.58 21.39 18.76
N LYS A 125 0.78 20.36 19.05
CA LYS A 125 1.22 18.97 19.06
C LYS A 125 1.30 18.45 17.63
N LEU A 126 2.47 17.97 17.21
CA LEU A 126 2.66 17.43 15.87
C LEU A 126 2.56 15.92 15.86
N TYR A 127 1.77 15.41 14.93
CA TYR A 127 1.74 14.01 14.57
C TYR A 127 2.58 13.76 13.32
N GLY A 128 3.41 12.73 13.35
CA GLY A 128 4.21 12.29 12.21
C GLY A 128 5.64 12.85 12.18
N GLU A 129 6.10 13.50 13.24
CA GLU A 129 7.48 14.01 13.30
C GLU A 129 8.50 12.87 13.20
N ASN A 130 8.33 11.79 13.96
CA ASN A 130 9.25 10.65 14.00
C ASN A 130 8.66 9.35 13.45
N ALA A 131 7.34 9.28 13.29
CA ALA A 131 6.65 8.08 12.81
C ALA A 131 7.14 7.69 11.42
N LEU A 132 7.43 6.39 11.19
CA LEU A 132 7.88 5.84 9.90
C LEU A 132 9.03 6.65 9.28
N GLU A 133 10.07 6.93 10.05
CA GLU A 133 11.24 7.76 9.67
C GLU A 133 10.85 9.19 9.26
N GLY A 134 9.78 9.70 9.83
CA GLY A 134 9.22 11.01 9.55
C GLY A 134 8.22 11.02 8.40
N LEU A 135 7.09 11.67 8.63
CA LEU A 135 6.08 11.86 7.59
C LEU A 135 6.38 13.15 6.79
N GLY A 136 6.20 13.09 5.48
CA GLY A 136 6.27 14.27 4.61
C GLY A 136 5.06 15.19 4.73
N VAL A 137 3.98 14.73 5.37
CA VAL A 137 2.83 15.54 5.78
C VAL A 137 2.66 15.38 7.27
N LEU A 138 2.74 16.50 7.98
CA LEU A 138 2.57 16.59 9.43
C LEU A 138 1.17 17.10 9.75
N TYR A 139 0.60 16.63 10.84
CA TYR A 139 -0.67 17.14 11.34
C TYR A 139 -0.47 17.83 12.68
N ALA A 140 -0.89 19.09 12.76
CA ALA A 140 -0.99 19.81 14.03
C ALA A 140 -2.34 19.47 14.67
N LEU A 141 -2.34 18.55 15.62
CA LEU A 141 -3.53 18.02 16.26
C LEU A 141 -3.85 18.78 17.55
N GLU A 142 -5.12 18.95 17.83
CA GLU A 142 -5.63 19.50 19.09
C GLU A 142 -6.02 18.41 20.08
N ASP A 143 -6.24 17.19 19.57
CA ASP A 143 -6.65 16.02 20.33
C ASP A 143 -5.72 14.83 20.03
N LYS A 144 -6.00 13.66 20.63
CA LYS A 144 -5.24 12.44 20.39
C LYS A 144 -5.40 11.99 18.92
N PRO A 145 -4.37 11.35 18.33
CA PRO A 145 -4.43 10.88 16.94
C PRO A 145 -5.65 9.99 16.64
N GLU A 146 -6.06 9.16 17.60
CA GLU A 146 -7.18 8.23 17.46
C GLU A 146 -8.52 8.96 17.25
N ALA A 147 -8.70 10.14 17.85
CA ALA A 147 -9.89 10.96 17.64
C ALA A 147 -10.04 11.42 16.18
N TYR A 148 -8.92 11.50 15.45
CA TYR A 148 -8.87 11.79 14.01
C TYR A 148 -8.89 10.52 13.15
N GLY A 149 -8.94 9.33 13.76
CA GLY A 149 -8.84 8.05 13.07
C GLY A 149 -7.44 7.76 12.54
N LEU A 150 -6.42 8.38 13.15
CA LEU A 150 -5.02 8.09 12.89
C LEU A 150 -4.51 7.03 13.86
N PRO A 151 -3.65 6.09 13.42
CA PRO A 151 -3.01 5.16 14.34
C PRO A 151 -2.06 5.91 15.28
N ALA A 152 -2.07 5.59 16.58
CA ALA A 152 -1.16 6.21 17.55
C ALA A 152 0.30 5.96 17.19
N ASP A 153 0.62 4.72 16.85
CA ASP A 153 1.96 4.28 16.41
C ASP A 153 1.84 3.55 15.06
N PRO A 154 1.94 4.28 13.95
CA PRO A 154 1.82 3.68 12.63
C PRO A 154 3.03 2.80 12.33
N SER A 155 2.80 1.53 12.03
CA SER A 155 3.82 0.57 11.62
C SER A 155 3.43 -0.14 10.34
N ILE A 156 4.43 -0.63 9.61
CA ILE A 156 4.20 -1.43 8.40
C ILE A 156 3.92 -2.86 8.84
N PRO A 157 2.77 -3.47 8.45
CA PRO A 157 2.46 -4.84 8.82
C PRO A 157 3.52 -5.83 8.31
N THR A 158 4.18 -6.55 9.21
CA THR A 158 5.20 -7.55 8.85
C THR A 158 4.63 -8.74 8.10
N SER A 159 3.36 -9.05 8.30
CA SER A 159 2.66 -10.14 7.61
C SER A 159 2.70 -10.03 6.08
N ILE A 160 2.72 -8.80 5.54
CA ILE A 160 2.77 -8.59 4.08
C ILE A 160 4.13 -9.00 3.50
N PHE A 161 5.22 -8.79 4.24
CA PHE A 161 6.56 -9.23 3.82
C PHE A 161 6.67 -10.74 3.89
N LEU A 162 6.19 -11.36 4.97
CA LEU A 162 6.16 -12.83 5.10
C LEU A 162 5.37 -13.46 3.94
N TRP A 163 4.20 -12.92 3.62
CA TRP A 163 3.40 -13.39 2.50
C TRP A 163 4.11 -13.24 1.16
N LYS A 164 4.65 -12.05 0.88
CA LYS A 164 5.26 -11.72 -0.41
C LYS A 164 6.57 -12.48 -0.64
N ASP A 165 7.44 -12.53 0.40
CA ASP A 165 8.82 -12.95 0.24
C ASP A 165 9.04 -14.43 0.61
N VAL A 166 8.12 -15.06 1.34
CA VAL A 166 8.21 -16.44 1.79
C VAL A 166 7.04 -17.29 1.30
N VAL A 167 5.83 -16.99 1.73
CA VAL A 167 4.68 -17.88 1.50
C VAL A 167 4.36 -18.01 0.00
N ARG A 168 4.30 -16.89 -0.71
CA ARG A 168 3.97 -16.88 -2.14
C ARG A 168 4.99 -17.63 -3.00
N PRO A 169 6.31 -17.39 -2.92
CA PRO A 169 7.27 -18.13 -3.72
C PRO A 169 7.29 -19.63 -3.38
N LEU A 170 7.19 -20.01 -2.09
CA LEU A 170 7.09 -21.43 -1.70
C LEU A 170 5.82 -22.08 -2.25
N GLY A 171 4.68 -21.38 -2.23
CA GLY A 171 3.44 -21.86 -2.83
C GLY A 171 3.54 -22.09 -4.33
N ILE A 172 4.22 -21.20 -5.06
CA ILE A 172 4.46 -21.33 -6.50
C ILE A 172 5.37 -22.53 -6.79
N LEU A 173 6.46 -22.71 -6.02
CA LEU A 173 7.36 -23.85 -6.15
C LEU A 173 6.64 -25.17 -5.85
N GLY A 174 5.82 -25.23 -4.79
CA GLY A 174 5.01 -26.40 -4.44
C GLY A 174 4.01 -26.75 -5.53
N PHE A 175 3.35 -25.76 -6.11
CA PHE A 175 2.41 -25.97 -7.21
C PHE A 175 3.10 -26.56 -8.44
N TRP A 176 4.19 -25.96 -8.90
CA TRP A 176 4.93 -26.48 -10.06
C TRP A 176 5.58 -27.84 -9.78
N GLY A 177 6.05 -28.08 -8.55
CA GLY A 177 6.51 -29.39 -8.11
C GLY A 177 5.43 -30.46 -8.21
N SER A 178 4.23 -30.16 -7.78
CA SER A 178 3.07 -31.07 -7.90
C SER A 178 2.70 -31.35 -9.35
N VAL A 179 2.67 -30.31 -10.21
CA VAL A 179 2.43 -30.50 -11.64
C VAL A 179 3.49 -31.38 -12.28
N ALA A 180 4.77 -31.13 -11.99
CA ALA A 180 5.86 -31.95 -12.49
C ALA A 180 5.76 -33.41 -12.03
N ALA A 181 5.42 -33.65 -10.76
CA ALA A 181 5.23 -35.00 -10.23
C ALA A 181 4.08 -35.74 -10.94
N VAL A 182 2.97 -35.07 -11.22
CA VAL A 182 1.84 -35.64 -11.98
C VAL A 182 2.26 -36.00 -13.41
N VAL A 183 3.00 -35.09 -14.08
CA VAL A 183 3.49 -35.34 -15.45
C VAL A 183 4.45 -36.51 -15.46
N VAL A 184 5.44 -36.56 -14.54
CA VAL A 184 6.36 -37.68 -14.42
C VAL A 184 5.64 -38.99 -14.16
N HIS A 185 4.66 -38.99 -13.23
CA HIS A 185 3.86 -40.18 -12.96
C HIS A 185 3.09 -40.64 -14.21
N TYR A 186 2.46 -39.71 -14.95
CA TYR A 186 1.71 -40.04 -16.16
C TYR A 186 2.62 -40.60 -17.25
N VAL A 187 3.80 -40.03 -17.47
CA VAL A 187 4.77 -40.48 -18.47
C VAL A 187 5.35 -41.86 -18.10
N THR A 188 5.67 -42.10 -16.83
CA THR A 188 6.31 -43.34 -16.37
C THR A 188 5.33 -44.50 -16.25
N TYR A 189 4.10 -44.22 -15.76
CA TYR A 189 3.13 -45.30 -15.46
C TYR A 189 1.91 -45.29 -16.39
N GLY A 190 1.55 -44.14 -16.99
CA GLY A 190 0.35 -44.02 -17.86
C GLY A 190 0.49 -44.78 -19.16
N GLY A 191 1.70 -44.93 -19.71
CA GLY A 191 2.00 -45.74 -20.91
C GLY A 191 1.80 -47.23 -20.69
N ASN A 192 2.16 -47.73 -19.54
CA ASN A 192 2.07 -49.16 -19.23
C ASN A 192 0.62 -49.64 -19.08
N ARG A 193 -0.30 -48.80 -18.57
CA ARG A 193 -1.70 -49.19 -18.45
C ARG A 193 -2.37 -49.38 -19.80
N ARG A 194 -2.05 -48.60 -20.81
CA ARG A 194 -2.60 -48.75 -22.17
C ARG A 194 -2.16 -50.06 -22.82
N LEU A 195 -0.93 -50.46 -22.60
CA LEU A 195 -0.38 -51.71 -23.11
C LEU A 195 -1.02 -52.95 -22.45
N GLU A 196 -1.39 -52.87 -21.16
CA GLU A 196 -2.10 -53.95 -20.47
C GLU A 196 -3.58 -54.04 -20.90
N GLU A 197 -4.26 -52.95 -21.20
CA GLU A 197 -5.62 -52.92 -21.70
C GLU A 197 -5.69 -53.47 -23.15
N ASP A 198 -4.77 -53.07 -24.02
CA ASP A 198 -4.64 -53.56 -25.39
C ASP A 198 -4.24 -55.05 -25.43
N GLY A 199 -3.49 -55.53 -24.42
CA GLY A 199 -3.11 -56.97 -24.29
C GLY A 199 -4.30 -57.86 -23.86
N LYS A 200 -5.22 -57.35 -23.04
CA LYS A 200 -6.42 -58.10 -22.61
C LYS A 200 -7.54 -58.17 -23.67
N GLY A 201 -7.57 -57.22 -24.61
CA GLY A 201 -8.55 -57.23 -25.68
C GLY A 201 -8.31 -58.20 -26.83
N LYS A 202 -7.09 -58.79 -26.93
CA LYS A 202 -6.72 -59.72 -28.02
C LYS A 202 -6.75 -61.21 -27.66
N GLY A 203 -7.20 -61.55 -26.46
CA GLY A 203 -7.23 -62.96 -25.98
C GLY A 203 -8.62 -63.60 -25.94
N GLY A 204 -9.63 -63.05 -26.57
CA GLY A 204 -11.01 -63.46 -26.39
C GLY A 204 -11.72 -64.18 -27.54
N ASP A 205 -11.09 -64.39 -28.72
CA ASP A 205 -11.78 -65.10 -29.85
C ASP A 205 -10.91 -66.19 -30.43
N ALA A 206 -10.84 -67.30 -29.70
CA ALA A 206 -10.43 -68.59 -30.29
C ALA A 206 -11.01 -69.73 -29.44
N HIS A 207 -12.30 -70.04 -29.63
CA HIS A 207 -12.91 -71.36 -29.46
C HIS A 207 -14.43 -71.23 -29.79
N GLY A 208 -14.78 -71.64 -30.95
CA GLY A 208 -16.14 -71.88 -31.40
C GLY A 208 -16.12 -72.61 -32.71
#